data_84c901066a0c879638ca8c8470d9bc9e
#
_entry.id   84c901066a0c879638ca8c8470d9bc9e
#
_cell.length_a   1.000
_cell.length_b   1.000
_cell.length_c   1.000
_cell.angle_alpha   90.00
_cell.angle_beta   90.00
_cell.angle_gamma   90.00
#
_symmetry.space_group_name_H-M   'P 1'
#
loop_
_entity.id
_entity.type
_entity.pdbx_description
1 polymer ?
#
loop_
_entity_poly.entity_id
_entity_poly.type
_entity_poly.pdbx_seq_one_letter_code
_entity_poly.pdbx_strand_id
1 'polypeptide(L)'
;MTRKPEEILTLFSKSEELLEMFKKGRAFTEELMHENERLRYRIVQLEAEKLDALDSLEKEVERLRSENSQTLERLEFLKGRFAEVEAESKDFAQRYVDVEEQNESLANLYVASYQLHSTLNTEEVLQCIKEILMNMVGSEEFGLFLVDEETSELVLAGYEGEIAQRLVRGRVPIGGGLEGMVAESGEPFITDDSGDGGEICACIPLKIKDRVIGVIAMYRLLSHKRGLTPIDHKLLELLAGSAATALVCSRLYAMTDRKLKTMEGFMSLLRER
;
A
#
# COMPACT_ATOMS: atom_id res chain seq x y z
N MET A 1 -59.48 89.53 -81.39
CA MET A 1 -58.12 89.17 -80.97
C MET A 1 -57.83 87.76 -81.37
N THR A 2 -57.31 87.55 -82.57
CA THR A 2 -56.96 86.21 -83.06
C THR A 2 -55.57 85.87 -82.63
N ARG A 3 -55.40 84.82 -81.73
CA ARG A 3 -54.06 84.25 -81.36
C ARG A 3 -53.36 83.72 -82.63
N LYS A 4 -52.09 84.05 -82.75
CA LYS A 4 -51.25 83.62 -83.90
C LYS A 4 -51.20 82.11 -83.96
N PRO A 5 -51.24 81.51 -85.16
CA PRO A 5 -51.23 80.01 -85.29
C PRO A 5 -49.99 79.33 -84.67
N GLU A 6 -48.86 80.00 -84.54
CA GLU A 6 -47.62 79.47 -83.96
C GLU A 6 -47.72 79.26 -82.44
N GLU A 7 -48.51 80.14 -81.73
CA GLU A 7 -48.73 79.97 -80.27
C GLU A 7 -49.60 78.75 -79.97
N ILE A 8 -50.54 78.41 -80.84
CA ILE A 8 -51.45 77.27 -80.73
C ILE A 8 -50.63 75.92 -80.94
N LEU A 9 -49.71 75.89 -81.93
CA LEU A 9 -48.85 74.73 -82.20
C LEU A 9 -47.89 74.47 -81.06
N THR A 10 -47.28 75.47 -80.44
CA THR A 10 -46.38 75.36 -79.31
C THR A 10 -47.11 74.88 -78.05
N LEU A 11 -48.39 75.28 -77.85
CA LEU A 11 -49.23 74.79 -76.79
C LEU A 11 -49.65 73.28 -76.94
N PHE A 12 -49.91 72.88 -78.20
CA PHE A 12 -50.20 71.49 -78.50
C PHE A 12 -48.96 70.61 -78.30
N SER A 13 -47.76 71.02 -78.80
CA SER A 13 -46.50 70.30 -78.60
C SER A 13 -46.18 70.15 -77.09
N LYS A 14 -46.33 71.18 -76.28
CA LYS A 14 -46.13 71.10 -74.80
C LYS A 14 -47.19 70.23 -74.13
N SER A 15 -48.42 70.18 -74.61
CA SER A 15 -49.45 69.29 -74.06
C SER A 15 -49.18 67.85 -74.39
N GLU A 16 -48.63 67.51 -75.55
CA GLU A 16 -48.18 66.17 -75.95
C GLU A 16 -46.99 65.72 -75.09
N GLU A 17 -45.99 66.56 -74.89
CA GLU A 17 -44.84 66.28 -74.03
C GLU A 17 -45.26 66.03 -72.58
N LEU A 18 -46.20 66.84 -72.04
CA LEU A 18 -46.78 66.65 -70.72
C LEU A 18 -47.53 65.29 -70.63
N LEU A 19 -48.33 64.97 -71.66
CA LEU A 19 -49.08 63.70 -71.68
C LEU A 19 -48.14 62.48 -71.75
N GLU A 20 -47.03 62.59 -72.48
CA GLU A 20 -46.02 61.55 -72.55
C GLU A 20 -45.28 61.40 -71.22
N MET A 21 -44.93 62.51 -70.55
CA MET A 21 -44.40 62.50 -69.18
C MET A 21 -45.37 61.90 -68.22
N PHE A 22 -46.66 62.18 -68.25
CA PHE A 22 -47.68 61.55 -67.42
C PHE A 22 -47.80 60.03 -67.67
N LYS A 23 -47.79 59.61 -68.94
CA LYS A 23 -47.80 58.20 -69.34
C LYS A 23 -46.56 57.45 -68.81
N LYS A 24 -45.34 58.02 -68.97
CA LYS A 24 -44.11 57.50 -68.45
C LYS A 24 -44.10 57.41 -66.90
N GLY A 25 -44.60 58.49 -66.23
CA GLY A 25 -44.75 58.54 -64.81
C GLY A 25 -45.71 57.46 -64.27
N ARG A 26 -46.82 57.23 -64.94
CA ARG A 26 -47.78 56.21 -64.61
C ARG A 26 -47.22 54.81 -64.80
N ALA A 27 -46.56 54.56 -65.95
CA ALA A 27 -45.91 53.27 -66.20
C ALA A 27 -44.83 52.93 -65.12
N PHE A 28 -44.00 53.93 -64.75
CA PHE A 28 -43.01 53.79 -63.67
C PHE A 28 -43.67 53.55 -62.32
N THR A 29 -44.79 54.22 -62.02
CA THR A 29 -45.51 53.98 -60.76
C THR A 29 -46.11 52.54 -60.68
N GLU A 30 -46.66 52.08 -61.83
CA GLU A 30 -47.21 50.71 -61.95
C GLU A 30 -46.07 49.67 -61.82
N GLU A 31 -44.91 49.91 -62.41
CA GLU A 31 -43.70 49.05 -62.27
C GLU A 31 -43.22 49.02 -60.83
N LEU A 32 -43.13 50.17 -60.13
CA LEU A 32 -42.79 50.27 -58.73
C LEU A 32 -43.81 49.55 -57.81
N MET A 33 -45.10 49.64 -58.15
CA MET A 33 -46.13 48.94 -57.39
C MET A 33 -45.97 47.42 -57.55
N HIS A 34 -45.76 46.89 -58.72
CA HIS A 34 -45.49 45.51 -59.00
C HIS A 34 -44.25 44.94 -58.26
N GLU A 35 -43.15 45.70 -58.32
CA GLU A 35 -41.91 45.35 -57.62
C GLU A 35 -42.10 45.41 -56.11
N ASN A 36 -42.89 46.37 -55.59
CA ASN A 36 -43.22 46.43 -54.17
C ASN A 36 -44.06 45.21 -53.67
N GLU A 37 -45.03 44.83 -54.50
CA GLU A 37 -45.84 43.65 -54.25
C GLU A 37 -45.01 42.34 -54.26
N ARG A 38 -44.09 42.20 -55.24
CA ARG A 38 -43.16 41.13 -55.39
C ARG A 38 -42.22 41.03 -54.16
N LEU A 39 -41.67 42.16 -53.74
CA LEU A 39 -40.76 42.24 -52.58
C LEU A 39 -41.53 41.90 -51.28
N ARG A 40 -42.77 42.40 -51.13
CA ARG A 40 -43.59 42.02 -49.97
C ARG A 40 -43.89 40.53 -49.93
N TYR A 41 -44.20 39.92 -51.05
CA TYR A 41 -44.41 38.46 -51.11
C TYR A 41 -43.15 37.71 -50.75
N ARG A 42 -41.99 38.18 -51.25
CA ARG A 42 -40.69 37.56 -50.93
C ARG A 42 -40.32 37.71 -49.43
N ILE A 43 -40.63 38.84 -48.82
CA ILE A 43 -40.42 39.06 -47.40
C ILE A 43 -41.26 38.06 -46.59
N VAL A 44 -42.52 37.90 -46.90
CA VAL A 44 -43.41 36.94 -46.18
C VAL A 44 -42.91 35.50 -46.32
N GLN A 45 -42.42 35.12 -47.54
CA GLN A 45 -41.80 33.79 -47.74
C GLN A 45 -40.54 33.60 -46.92
N LEU A 46 -39.64 34.60 -46.91
CA LEU A 46 -38.41 34.52 -46.12
C LEU A 46 -38.67 34.52 -44.62
N GLU A 47 -39.71 35.22 -44.14
CA GLU A 47 -40.14 35.18 -42.74
C GLU A 47 -40.68 33.82 -42.35
N ALA A 48 -41.45 33.16 -43.22
CA ALA A 48 -41.95 31.81 -43.00
C ALA A 48 -40.81 30.78 -42.99
N GLU A 49 -39.91 30.80 -43.98
CA GLU A 49 -38.73 29.95 -44.06
C GLU A 49 -37.82 30.13 -42.81
N LYS A 50 -37.65 31.37 -42.34
CA LYS A 50 -36.91 31.67 -41.13
C LYS A 50 -37.57 31.11 -39.88
N LEU A 51 -38.90 31.20 -39.75
CA LEU A 51 -39.64 30.68 -38.61
C LEU A 51 -39.52 29.15 -38.54
N ASP A 52 -39.66 28.45 -39.66
CA ASP A 52 -39.51 27.00 -39.74
C ASP A 52 -38.08 26.55 -39.41
N ALA A 53 -37.07 27.29 -39.91
CA ALA A 53 -35.68 27.04 -39.59
C ALA A 53 -35.36 27.25 -38.12
N LEU A 54 -35.93 28.30 -37.49
CA LEU A 54 -35.77 28.53 -36.05
C LEU A 54 -36.40 27.45 -35.23
N ASP A 55 -37.63 27.01 -35.53
CA ASP A 55 -38.31 25.94 -34.82
C ASP A 55 -37.54 24.60 -34.93
N SER A 56 -36.97 24.30 -36.10
CA SER A 56 -36.15 23.11 -36.28
C SER A 56 -34.82 23.17 -35.50
N LEU A 57 -34.18 24.35 -35.44
CA LEU A 57 -32.97 24.58 -34.64
C LEU A 57 -33.25 24.50 -33.14
N GLU A 58 -34.36 25.07 -32.68
CA GLU A 58 -34.76 24.94 -31.24
C GLU A 58 -34.94 23.47 -30.85
N LYS A 59 -35.64 22.70 -31.66
CA LYS A 59 -35.81 21.23 -31.41
C LYS A 59 -34.47 20.50 -31.39
N GLU A 60 -33.54 20.81 -32.28
CA GLU A 60 -32.23 20.17 -32.32
C GLU A 60 -31.36 20.59 -31.10
N VAL A 61 -31.42 21.87 -30.70
CA VAL A 61 -30.73 22.34 -29.48
C VAL A 61 -31.27 21.63 -28.23
N GLU A 62 -32.60 21.47 -28.11
CA GLU A 62 -33.22 20.76 -26.98
C GLU A 62 -32.78 19.28 -26.96
N ARG A 63 -32.78 18.61 -28.12
CA ARG A 63 -32.29 17.24 -28.27
C ARG A 63 -30.84 17.10 -27.82
N LEU A 64 -29.96 17.97 -28.34
CA LEU A 64 -28.53 17.96 -28.00
C LEU A 64 -28.28 18.28 -26.51
N ARG A 65 -29.05 19.16 -25.90
CA ARG A 65 -28.99 19.44 -24.46
C ARG A 65 -29.35 18.20 -23.64
N SER A 66 -30.43 17.51 -24.03
CA SER A 66 -30.85 16.26 -23.35
C SER A 66 -29.78 15.17 -23.48
N GLU A 67 -29.24 14.96 -24.69
CA GLU A 67 -28.15 13.99 -24.91
C GLU A 67 -26.89 14.33 -24.11
N ASN A 68 -26.56 15.60 -24.05
CA ASN A 68 -25.39 16.07 -23.28
C ASN A 68 -25.57 15.88 -21.79
N SER A 69 -26.77 16.18 -21.25
CA SER A 69 -27.11 15.93 -19.85
C SER A 69 -26.98 14.45 -19.49
N GLN A 70 -27.55 13.55 -20.30
CA GLN A 70 -27.43 12.10 -20.10
C GLN A 70 -26.01 11.62 -20.17
N THR A 71 -25.22 12.19 -21.07
CA THR A 71 -23.80 11.82 -21.20
C THR A 71 -22.98 12.27 -19.99
N LEU A 72 -23.26 13.46 -19.46
CA LEU A 72 -22.62 13.97 -18.24
C LEU A 72 -22.96 13.11 -17.03
N GLU A 73 -24.24 12.75 -16.82
CA GLU A 73 -24.65 11.85 -15.75
C GLU A 73 -23.95 10.47 -15.85
N ARG A 74 -23.82 9.96 -17.06
CA ARG A 74 -23.14 8.69 -17.30
C ARG A 74 -21.62 8.78 -17.03
N LEU A 75 -21.01 9.91 -17.36
CA LEU A 75 -19.60 10.18 -17.04
C LEU A 75 -19.37 10.28 -15.53
N GLU A 76 -20.24 10.96 -14.79
CA GLU A 76 -20.14 11.05 -13.32
C GLU A 76 -20.31 9.67 -12.67
N PHE A 77 -21.28 8.89 -13.11
CA PHE A 77 -21.46 7.52 -12.64
C PHE A 77 -20.22 6.66 -12.90
N LEU A 78 -19.67 6.70 -14.13
CA LEU A 78 -18.47 5.94 -14.49
C LEU A 78 -17.24 6.40 -13.71
N LYS A 79 -17.06 7.69 -13.46
CA LYS A 79 -15.99 8.23 -12.61
C LYS A 79 -16.09 7.71 -11.18
N GLY A 80 -17.30 7.69 -10.61
CA GLY A 80 -17.54 7.13 -9.29
C GLY A 80 -17.18 5.65 -9.20
N ARG A 81 -17.64 4.86 -10.17
CA ARG A 81 -17.30 3.42 -10.25
C ARG A 81 -15.81 3.17 -10.46
N PHE A 82 -15.15 3.99 -11.26
CA PHE A 82 -13.71 3.87 -11.48
C PHE A 82 -12.92 4.15 -10.20
N ALA A 83 -13.28 5.20 -9.46
CA ALA A 83 -12.66 5.52 -8.18
C ALA A 83 -12.86 4.41 -7.13
N GLU A 84 -14.04 3.78 -7.09
CA GLU A 84 -14.33 2.65 -6.22
C GLU A 84 -13.45 1.42 -6.56
N VAL A 85 -13.38 1.04 -7.84
CA VAL A 85 -12.55 -0.07 -8.31
C VAL A 85 -11.05 0.20 -8.08
N GLU A 86 -10.60 1.44 -8.27
CA GLU A 86 -9.21 1.83 -8.00
C GLU A 86 -8.86 1.70 -6.51
N ALA A 87 -9.78 2.13 -5.62
CA ALA A 87 -9.62 1.97 -4.18
C ALA A 87 -9.58 0.49 -3.76
N GLU A 88 -10.50 -0.34 -4.27
CA GLU A 88 -10.49 -1.78 -4.03
C GLU A 88 -9.21 -2.45 -4.55
N SER A 89 -8.76 -2.09 -5.75
CA SER A 89 -7.52 -2.63 -6.33
C SER A 89 -6.30 -2.29 -5.49
N LYS A 90 -6.24 -1.08 -4.95
CA LYS A 90 -5.16 -0.66 -4.06
C LYS A 90 -5.18 -1.41 -2.73
N ASP A 91 -6.37 -1.61 -2.13
CA ASP A 91 -6.53 -2.41 -0.92
C ASP A 91 -6.12 -3.88 -1.14
N PHE A 92 -6.52 -4.47 -2.27
CA PHE A 92 -6.09 -5.81 -2.66
C PHE A 92 -4.57 -5.91 -2.84
N ALA A 93 -3.95 -4.93 -3.50
CA ALA A 93 -2.50 -4.91 -3.69
C ALA A 93 -1.76 -4.84 -2.36
N GLN A 94 -2.24 -4.02 -1.42
CA GLN A 94 -1.66 -3.92 -0.09
C GLN A 94 -1.79 -5.25 0.68
N ARG A 95 -2.99 -5.84 0.70
CA ARG A 95 -3.20 -7.14 1.36
C ARG A 95 -2.35 -8.25 0.75
N TYR A 96 -2.13 -8.21 -0.55
CA TYR A 96 -1.27 -9.18 -1.22
C TYR A 96 0.18 -9.08 -0.73
N VAL A 97 0.70 -7.85 -0.62
CA VAL A 97 2.05 -7.60 -0.07
C VAL A 97 2.15 -8.08 1.37
N ASP A 98 1.15 -7.73 2.20
CA ASP A 98 1.12 -8.15 3.61
C ASP A 98 1.13 -9.69 3.76
N VAL A 99 0.37 -10.40 2.91
CA VAL A 99 0.32 -11.87 2.90
C VAL A 99 1.65 -12.46 2.41
N GLU A 100 2.29 -11.85 1.41
CA GLU A 100 3.58 -12.30 0.89
C GLU A 100 4.68 -12.14 1.94
N GLU A 101 4.74 -11.03 2.66
CA GLU A 101 5.64 -10.82 3.80
C GLU A 101 5.40 -11.84 4.92
N GLN A 102 4.14 -12.14 5.22
CA GLN A 102 3.80 -13.17 6.21
C GLN A 102 4.23 -14.57 5.77
N ASN A 103 4.04 -14.91 4.50
CA ASN A 103 4.48 -16.20 3.95
C ASN A 103 5.99 -16.34 3.95
N GLU A 104 6.72 -15.29 3.60
CA GLU A 104 8.19 -15.27 3.66
C GLU A 104 8.68 -15.47 5.10
N SER A 105 8.07 -14.77 6.06
CA SER A 105 8.38 -14.91 7.48
C SER A 105 8.11 -16.33 7.98
N LEU A 106 7.01 -16.96 7.58
CA LEU A 106 6.70 -18.35 7.94
C LEU A 106 7.66 -19.34 7.30
N ALA A 107 8.04 -19.13 6.03
CA ALA A 107 9.03 -19.98 5.34
C ALA A 107 10.40 -19.91 6.04
N ASN A 108 10.84 -18.72 6.40
CA ASN A 108 12.07 -18.48 7.12
C ASN A 108 12.04 -19.17 8.50
N LEU A 109 10.92 -19.05 9.22
CA LEU A 109 10.74 -19.72 10.50
C LEU A 109 10.77 -21.25 10.36
N TYR A 110 10.14 -21.79 9.32
CA TYR A 110 10.17 -23.23 9.05
C TYR A 110 11.60 -23.73 8.82
N VAL A 111 12.38 -23.01 8.00
CA VAL A 111 13.81 -23.32 7.74
C VAL A 111 14.60 -23.23 9.04
N ALA A 112 14.42 -22.18 9.83
CA ALA A 112 15.08 -22.00 11.12
C ALA A 112 14.74 -23.14 12.11
N SER A 113 13.47 -23.50 12.21
CA SER A 113 13.03 -24.62 13.06
C SER A 113 13.62 -25.96 12.59
N TYR A 114 13.65 -26.19 11.28
CA TYR A 114 14.26 -27.38 10.71
C TYR A 114 15.76 -27.45 11.03
N GLN A 115 16.49 -26.35 10.86
CA GLN A 115 17.93 -26.27 11.18
C GLN A 115 18.19 -26.55 12.66
N LEU A 116 17.40 -25.95 13.58
CA LEU A 116 17.53 -26.18 15.02
C LEU A 116 17.35 -27.65 15.43
N HIS A 117 16.49 -28.37 14.71
CA HIS A 117 16.22 -29.79 15.01
C HIS A 117 17.07 -30.76 14.19
N SER A 118 17.89 -30.27 13.24
CA SER A 118 18.72 -31.11 12.39
C SER A 118 19.99 -31.64 13.09
N THR A 119 20.39 -31.02 14.21
CA THR A 119 21.58 -31.37 14.96
C THR A 119 21.27 -31.74 16.42
N LEU A 120 22.05 -32.63 16.97
CA LEU A 120 22.03 -33.00 18.40
C LEU A 120 23.25 -32.43 19.15
N ASN A 121 24.06 -31.63 18.50
CA ASN A 121 25.19 -30.94 19.10
C ASN A 121 24.77 -29.60 19.68
N THR A 122 24.95 -29.41 20.99
CA THR A 122 24.54 -28.18 21.69
C THR A 122 25.23 -26.92 21.15
N GLU A 123 26.51 -27.02 20.74
CA GLU A 123 27.25 -25.87 20.17
C GLU A 123 26.67 -25.45 18.80
N GLU A 124 26.32 -26.44 17.97
CA GLU A 124 25.69 -26.18 16.67
C GLU A 124 24.27 -25.59 16.86
N VAL A 125 23.50 -26.05 17.83
CA VAL A 125 22.19 -25.45 18.14
C VAL A 125 22.35 -23.99 18.56
N LEU A 126 23.30 -23.68 19.48
CA LEU A 126 23.59 -22.32 19.89
C LEU A 126 24.03 -21.44 18.72
N GLN A 127 24.84 -21.96 17.83
CA GLN A 127 25.28 -21.25 16.62
C GLN A 127 24.10 -20.96 15.67
N CYS A 128 23.23 -21.95 15.47
CA CYS A 128 22.02 -21.79 14.67
C CYS A 128 21.08 -20.71 15.26
N ILE A 129 20.90 -20.68 16.58
CA ILE A 129 20.11 -19.64 17.26
C ILE A 129 20.72 -18.25 17.00
N LYS A 130 22.03 -18.12 17.10
CA LYS A 130 22.74 -16.85 16.82
C LYS A 130 22.52 -16.38 15.39
N GLU A 131 22.68 -17.27 14.40
CA GLU A 131 22.46 -16.93 13.00
C GLU A 131 21.02 -16.48 12.70
N ILE A 132 20.04 -17.12 13.34
CA ILE A 132 18.64 -16.72 13.22
C ILE A 132 18.40 -15.34 13.82
N LEU A 133 18.94 -15.05 14.99
CA LEU A 133 18.80 -13.74 15.64
C LEU A 133 19.45 -12.63 14.83
N MET A 134 20.61 -12.87 14.24
CA MET A 134 21.31 -11.91 13.39
C MET A 134 20.58 -11.68 12.06
N ASN A 135 20.24 -12.74 11.35
CA ASN A 135 19.79 -12.67 9.96
C ASN A 135 18.30 -12.42 9.82
N MET A 136 17.47 -12.98 10.73
CA MET A 136 16.01 -12.88 10.65
C MET A 136 15.46 -11.78 11.54
N VAL A 137 15.93 -11.69 12.79
CA VAL A 137 15.47 -10.68 13.73
C VAL A 137 16.21 -9.35 13.53
N GLY A 138 17.45 -9.42 13.03
CA GLY A 138 18.29 -8.23 12.83
C GLY A 138 18.83 -7.69 14.16
N SER A 139 19.25 -8.58 15.07
CA SER A 139 19.92 -8.17 16.31
C SER A 139 21.43 -8.15 16.11
N GLU A 140 22.07 -7.05 16.46
CA GLU A 140 23.52 -6.85 16.37
C GLU A 140 24.24 -7.27 17.67
N GLU A 141 23.59 -7.04 18.82
CA GLU A 141 24.15 -7.39 20.13
C GLU A 141 23.11 -8.13 20.96
N PHE A 142 23.41 -9.35 21.35
CA PHE A 142 22.54 -10.21 22.16
C PHE A 142 23.31 -11.23 22.98
N GLY A 143 22.66 -11.76 24.01
CA GLY A 143 23.12 -12.85 24.88
C GLY A 143 22.12 -13.98 24.97
N LEU A 144 22.61 -15.20 24.90
CA LEU A 144 21.89 -16.45 25.17
C LEU A 144 22.28 -16.94 26.53
N PHE A 145 21.35 -16.95 27.48
CA PHE A 145 21.56 -17.41 28.84
C PHE A 145 20.80 -18.70 29.06
N LEU A 146 21.44 -19.65 29.73
CA LEU A 146 20.82 -20.93 30.12
C LEU A 146 20.81 -21.04 31.63
N VAL A 147 19.74 -21.57 32.16
CA VAL A 147 19.59 -21.83 33.57
C VAL A 147 20.56 -22.95 33.98
N ASP A 148 21.40 -22.66 34.97
CA ASP A 148 22.18 -23.64 35.70
C ASP A 148 21.33 -24.10 36.90
N GLU A 149 20.91 -25.38 36.89
CA GLU A 149 20.02 -25.96 37.93
C GLU A 149 20.71 -26.14 39.28
N GLU A 150 22.06 -26.21 39.30
CA GLU A 150 22.82 -26.41 40.55
C GLU A 150 22.96 -25.06 41.30
N THR A 151 23.18 -23.97 40.56
CA THR A 151 23.42 -22.66 41.20
C THR A 151 22.17 -21.77 41.21
N SER A 152 21.11 -22.11 40.47
CA SER A 152 19.94 -21.27 40.23
C SER A 152 20.30 -19.91 39.64
N GLU A 153 21.27 -19.90 38.73
CA GLU A 153 21.74 -18.72 38.01
C GLU A 153 21.58 -18.89 36.48
N LEU A 154 21.47 -17.79 35.78
CA LEU A 154 21.60 -17.75 34.32
C LEU A 154 23.08 -17.69 33.96
N VAL A 155 23.54 -18.61 33.13
CA VAL A 155 24.91 -18.67 32.62
C VAL A 155 24.90 -18.30 31.14
N LEU A 156 25.78 -17.39 30.75
CA LEU A 156 25.93 -16.99 29.34
C LEU A 156 26.50 -18.17 28.53
N ALA A 157 25.67 -18.71 27.64
CA ALA A 157 26.02 -19.86 26.80
C ALA A 157 26.42 -19.48 25.39
N GLY A 158 25.95 -18.33 24.91
CA GLY A 158 26.30 -17.78 23.61
C GLY A 158 26.06 -16.29 23.58
N TYR A 159 26.78 -15.56 22.73
CA TYR A 159 26.62 -14.12 22.59
C TYR A 159 27.11 -13.65 21.22
N GLU A 160 26.70 -12.41 20.88
CA GLU A 160 27.26 -11.62 19.81
C GLU A 160 27.39 -10.17 20.28
N GLY A 161 28.38 -9.44 19.74
CA GLY A 161 28.69 -8.08 20.15
C GLY A 161 29.55 -8.00 21.42
N GLU A 162 29.50 -6.85 22.11
CA GLU A 162 30.38 -6.52 23.24
C GLU A 162 29.83 -6.94 24.62
N ILE A 163 28.69 -7.65 24.67
CA ILE A 163 28.00 -8.01 25.92
C ILE A 163 28.86 -8.80 26.89
N ALA A 164 29.73 -9.68 26.38
CA ALA A 164 30.63 -10.47 27.21
C ALA A 164 31.58 -9.62 28.04
N GLN A 165 31.95 -8.40 27.60
CA GLN A 165 32.79 -7.45 28.33
C GLN A 165 32.03 -6.74 29.45
N ARG A 166 30.71 -6.58 29.30
CA ARG A 166 29.82 -5.92 30.28
C ARG A 166 29.44 -6.84 31.43
N LEU A 167 29.30 -8.15 31.15
CA LEU A 167 28.96 -9.15 32.15
C LEU A 167 30.23 -9.61 32.90
N VAL A 168 30.50 -9.00 34.02
CA VAL A 168 31.71 -9.18 34.85
C VAL A 168 31.98 -10.66 35.24
N ARG A 169 30.98 -11.55 35.21
CA ARG A 169 31.09 -12.97 35.53
C ARG A 169 30.37 -13.90 34.55
N GLY A 170 29.70 -13.39 33.51
CA GLY A 170 28.88 -14.20 32.61
C GLY A 170 27.70 -14.91 33.29
N ARG A 171 27.33 -14.51 34.53
CA ARG A 171 26.26 -15.08 35.33
C ARG A 171 25.33 -14.02 35.87
N VAL A 172 24.03 -14.29 35.84
CA VAL A 172 22.96 -13.43 36.35
C VAL A 172 22.07 -14.25 37.25
N PRO A 173 21.85 -13.85 38.54
CA PRO A 173 20.94 -14.58 39.41
C PRO A 173 19.51 -14.49 38.89
N ILE A 174 18.73 -15.56 39.08
CA ILE A 174 17.29 -15.57 38.81
C ILE A 174 16.63 -14.52 39.72
N GLY A 175 15.77 -13.65 39.14
CA GLY A 175 15.20 -12.49 39.81
C GLY A 175 16.12 -11.26 39.84
N GLY A 176 17.37 -11.34 39.34
CA GLY A 176 18.33 -10.26 39.27
C GLY A 176 18.46 -9.72 37.85
N GLY A 177 18.44 -8.39 37.70
CA GLY A 177 18.45 -7.76 36.37
C GLY A 177 17.18 -8.09 35.60
N LEU A 178 17.10 -7.59 34.35
CA LEU A 178 15.94 -7.84 33.50
C LEU A 178 15.90 -9.30 33.00
N GLU A 179 17.06 -9.86 32.66
CA GLU A 179 17.22 -11.26 32.26
C GLU A 179 16.75 -12.23 33.35
N GLY A 180 17.16 -11.97 34.60
CA GLY A 180 16.76 -12.77 35.74
C GLY A 180 15.28 -12.64 36.08
N MET A 181 14.70 -11.46 35.95
CA MET A 181 13.25 -11.23 36.12
C MET A 181 12.43 -11.98 35.09
N VAL A 182 12.83 -11.96 33.82
CA VAL A 182 12.19 -12.69 32.73
C VAL A 182 12.35 -14.21 32.94
N ALA A 183 13.48 -14.64 33.44
CA ALA A 183 13.69 -16.06 33.78
C ALA A 183 12.78 -16.53 34.92
N GLU A 184 12.51 -15.67 35.91
CA GLU A 184 11.65 -15.98 37.05
C GLU A 184 10.17 -15.95 36.70
N SER A 185 9.72 -14.85 36.03
CA SER A 185 8.31 -14.67 35.64
C SER A 185 7.91 -15.57 34.48
N GLY A 186 8.84 -15.82 33.57
CA GLY A 186 8.59 -16.48 32.30
C GLY A 186 7.78 -15.63 31.35
N GLU A 187 7.59 -14.33 31.58
CA GLU A 187 6.92 -13.42 30.68
C GLU A 187 7.94 -12.70 29.82
N PRO A 188 7.71 -12.54 28.49
CA PRO A 188 8.63 -11.81 27.62
C PRO A 188 8.59 -10.32 27.93
N PHE A 189 9.75 -9.67 27.86
CA PHE A 189 9.87 -8.21 27.88
C PHE A 189 10.31 -7.72 26.52
N ILE A 190 9.57 -6.76 25.95
CA ILE A 190 9.90 -6.10 24.68
C ILE A 190 9.61 -4.63 24.82
N THR A 191 10.54 -3.78 24.37
CA THR A 191 10.36 -2.34 24.30
C THR A 191 10.39 -1.87 22.85
N ASP A 192 9.73 -0.74 22.56
CA ASP A 192 9.74 -0.12 21.22
C ASP A 192 11.05 0.62 20.93
N ASP A 193 12.00 0.65 21.87
CA ASP A 193 13.28 1.31 21.72
C ASP A 193 14.32 0.40 21.06
N SER A 194 15.14 0.97 20.19
CA SER A 194 16.19 0.25 19.44
C SER A 194 17.40 -0.17 20.29
N GLY A 195 17.42 0.18 21.59
CA GLY A 195 18.48 -0.18 22.51
C GLY A 195 19.75 0.68 22.39
N ASP A 196 19.63 1.93 21.93
CA ASP A 196 20.72 2.90 21.90
C ASP A 196 21.15 3.25 23.33
N GLY A 197 22.20 2.63 23.83
CA GLY A 197 22.75 2.88 25.16
C GLY A 197 23.09 1.61 25.95
N GLY A 198 22.83 0.43 25.41
CA GLY A 198 23.14 -0.86 26.04
C GLY A 198 22.08 -1.32 27.01
N GLU A 199 20.88 -0.74 26.97
CA GLU A 199 19.69 -1.25 27.62
C GLU A 199 19.10 -2.41 26.81
N ILE A 200 18.41 -3.33 27.49
CA ILE A 200 17.77 -4.48 26.83
C ILE A 200 16.56 -4.00 26.05
N CYS A 201 16.58 -4.17 24.72
CA CYS A 201 15.44 -3.88 23.87
C CYS A 201 14.42 -5.02 23.82
N ALA A 202 14.86 -6.27 24.05
CA ALA A 202 13.95 -7.39 24.25
C ALA A 202 14.61 -8.51 25.06
N CYS A 203 13.82 -9.18 25.87
CA CYS A 203 14.23 -10.37 26.61
C CYS A 203 13.13 -11.43 26.52
N ILE A 204 13.45 -12.56 25.91
CA ILE A 204 12.49 -13.62 25.57
C ILE A 204 12.84 -14.89 26.31
N PRO A 205 11.91 -15.47 27.10
CA PRO A 205 12.17 -16.71 27.84
C PRO A 205 12.15 -17.92 26.91
N LEU A 206 13.12 -18.78 27.05
CA LEU A 206 13.16 -20.11 26.45
C LEU A 206 12.39 -21.08 27.35
N LYS A 207 11.16 -21.48 26.96
CA LYS A 207 10.28 -22.29 27.79
C LYS A 207 10.04 -23.65 27.20
N ILE A 208 9.97 -24.66 28.09
CA ILE A 208 9.37 -25.95 27.77
C ILE A 208 8.20 -26.15 28.74
N LYS A 209 6.98 -26.10 28.23
CA LYS A 209 5.75 -25.99 29.01
C LYS A 209 5.83 -24.79 29.95
N ASP A 210 5.79 -25.01 31.27
CA ASP A 210 5.82 -23.93 32.27
C ASP A 210 7.21 -23.67 32.85
N ARG A 211 8.23 -24.38 32.37
CA ARG A 211 9.61 -24.26 32.89
C ARG A 211 10.46 -23.42 31.94
N VAL A 212 11.04 -22.34 32.49
CA VAL A 212 12.07 -21.56 31.80
C VAL A 212 13.41 -22.29 31.93
N ILE A 213 14.07 -22.52 30.79
CA ILE A 213 15.39 -23.16 30.68
C ILE A 213 16.49 -22.21 30.33
N GLY A 214 16.14 -20.97 29.94
CA GLY A 214 17.04 -19.90 29.57
C GLY A 214 16.31 -18.67 29.10
N VAL A 215 17.05 -17.68 28.69
CA VAL A 215 16.53 -16.43 28.08
C VAL A 215 17.42 -15.99 26.95
N ILE A 216 16.80 -15.32 25.96
CA ILE A 216 17.46 -14.56 24.90
C ILE A 216 17.32 -13.09 25.26
N ALA A 217 18.40 -12.40 25.53
CA ALA A 217 18.40 -10.95 25.78
C ALA A 217 19.04 -10.21 24.61
N MET A 218 18.31 -9.28 23.99
CA MET A 218 18.77 -8.43 22.88
C MET A 218 19.03 -7.04 23.40
N TYR A 219 20.18 -6.48 23.08
CA TYR A 219 20.65 -5.18 23.59
C TYR A 219 20.73 -4.12 22.48
N ARG A 220 20.94 -4.55 21.23
CA ARG A 220 20.99 -3.64 20.08
C ARG A 220 20.49 -4.31 18.82
N LEU A 221 19.67 -3.59 18.08
CA LEU A 221 19.22 -3.96 16.75
C LEU A 221 20.16 -3.35 15.70
N LEU A 222 20.13 -3.89 14.47
CA LEU A 222 20.85 -3.33 13.33
C LEU A 222 20.46 -1.88 13.07
N SER A 223 21.43 -1.03 12.70
CA SER A 223 21.28 0.43 12.59
C SER A 223 20.14 0.91 11.68
N HIS A 224 19.69 0.09 10.74
CA HIS A 224 18.55 0.39 9.86
C HIS A 224 17.18 0.02 10.48
N LYS A 225 17.17 -0.70 11.61
CA LYS A 225 15.96 -1.19 12.27
C LYS A 225 15.62 -0.31 13.48
N ARG A 226 14.50 0.42 13.41
CA ARG A 226 14.09 1.36 14.46
C ARG A 226 13.41 0.72 15.67
N GLY A 227 13.07 -0.56 15.60
CA GLY A 227 12.37 -1.31 16.64
C GLY A 227 11.93 -2.68 16.14
N LEU A 228 11.34 -3.46 17.02
CA LEU A 228 10.79 -4.77 16.69
C LEU A 228 9.36 -4.63 16.16
N THR A 229 9.08 -5.25 15.00
CA THR A 229 7.75 -5.28 14.41
C THR A 229 6.87 -6.34 15.07
N PRO A 230 5.53 -6.29 14.94
CA PRO A 230 4.65 -7.36 15.41
C PRO A 230 4.96 -8.73 14.79
N ILE A 231 5.57 -8.78 13.62
CA ILE A 231 6.05 -10.00 12.95
C ILE A 231 7.27 -10.53 13.70
N ASP A 232 8.23 -9.66 14.07
CA ASP A 232 9.39 -10.04 14.86
C ASP A 232 9.00 -10.62 16.22
N HIS A 233 7.98 -10.08 16.89
CA HIS A 233 7.48 -10.61 18.15
C HIS A 233 7.01 -12.07 18.02
N LYS A 234 6.18 -12.36 17.00
CA LYS A 234 5.73 -13.73 16.73
C LYS A 234 6.88 -14.66 16.36
N LEU A 235 7.81 -14.17 15.58
CA LEU A 235 9.01 -14.92 15.16
C LEU A 235 9.89 -15.26 16.37
N LEU A 236 10.11 -14.32 17.28
CA LEU A 236 10.87 -14.52 18.51
C LEU A 236 10.18 -15.52 19.45
N GLU A 237 8.86 -15.46 19.61
CA GLU A 237 8.10 -16.42 20.43
C GLU A 237 8.22 -17.83 19.87
N LEU A 238 8.04 -18.02 18.56
CA LEU A 238 8.14 -19.33 17.93
C LEU A 238 9.59 -19.87 17.92
N LEU A 239 10.56 -18.96 17.68
CA LEU A 239 11.97 -19.29 17.79
C LEU A 239 12.33 -19.76 19.21
N ALA A 240 11.87 -19.03 20.23
CA ALA A 240 12.13 -19.37 21.62
C ALA A 240 11.63 -20.79 22.00
N GLY A 241 10.44 -21.14 21.52
CA GLY A 241 9.88 -22.51 21.74
C GLY A 241 10.69 -23.59 21.03
N SER A 242 11.07 -23.35 19.76
CA SER A 242 11.88 -24.31 18.99
C SER A 242 13.29 -24.42 19.54
N ALA A 243 13.93 -23.31 19.89
CA ALA A 243 15.25 -23.27 20.50
C ALA A 243 15.29 -23.96 21.86
N ALA A 244 14.29 -23.74 22.70
CA ALA A 244 14.17 -24.41 23.98
C ALA A 244 14.15 -25.93 23.82
N THR A 245 13.32 -26.42 22.90
CA THR A 245 13.20 -27.86 22.63
C THR A 245 14.51 -28.44 22.09
N ALA A 246 15.13 -27.78 21.12
CA ALA A 246 16.40 -28.22 20.53
C ALA A 246 17.54 -28.28 21.57
N LEU A 247 17.63 -27.26 22.44
CA LEU A 247 18.63 -27.18 23.48
C LEU A 247 18.47 -28.29 24.53
N VAL A 248 17.23 -28.61 24.96
CA VAL A 248 17.00 -29.70 25.88
C VAL A 248 17.30 -31.05 25.23
N CYS A 249 16.87 -31.27 23.98
CA CYS A 249 17.16 -32.51 23.25
C CYS A 249 18.67 -32.73 23.09
N SER A 250 19.43 -31.70 22.68
CA SER A 250 20.88 -31.79 22.51
C SER A 250 21.61 -32.05 23.82
N ARG A 251 21.20 -31.41 24.94
CA ARG A 251 21.76 -31.68 26.29
C ARG A 251 21.49 -33.10 26.76
N LEU A 252 20.25 -33.57 26.62
CA LEU A 252 19.90 -34.94 27.01
C LEU A 252 20.68 -35.96 26.19
N TYR A 253 20.86 -35.72 24.91
CA TYR A 253 21.66 -36.57 24.04
C TYR A 253 23.12 -36.61 24.52
N ALA A 254 23.74 -35.45 24.74
CA ALA A 254 25.12 -35.35 25.23
C ALA A 254 25.34 -36.03 26.57
N MET A 255 24.36 -35.90 27.48
CA MET A 255 24.41 -36.61 28.78
C MET A 255 24.33 -38.13 28.62
N THR A 256 23.48 -38.62 27.74
CA THR A 256 23.30 -40.04 27.45
C THR A 256 24.54 -40.61 26.76
N ASP A 257 25.09 -39.93 25.79
CA ASP A 257 26.31 -40.35 25.08
C ASP A 257 27.52 -40.45 26.03
N ARG A 258 27.68 -39.49 26.96
CA ARG A 258 28.72 -39.58 28.02
C ARG A 258 28.54 -40.79 28.91
N LYS A 259 27.31 -41.10 29.36
CA LYS A 259 27.02 -42.25 30.17
C LYS A 259 27.34 -43.55 29.44
N LEU A 260 26.95 -43.66 28.16
CA LEU A 260 27.22 -44.83 27.34
C LEU A 260 28.75 -45.02 27.16
N LYS A 261 29.50 -43.99 26.79
CA LYS A 261 30.97 -44.04 26.66
C LYS A 261 31.65 -44.44 27.97
N THR A 262 31.15 -43.97 29.12
CA THR A 262 31.66 -44.36 30.42
C THR A 262 31.39 -45.84 30.71
N MET A 263 30.17 -46.32 30.40
CA MET A 263 29.83 -47.77 30.58
C MET A 263 30.64 -48.68 29.65
N GLU A 264 30.83 -48.26 28.36
CA GLU A 264 31.69 -49.00 27.40
C GLU A 264 33.12 -49.06 27.90
N GLY A 265 33.66 -47.95 28.42
CA GLY A 265 34.97 -47.93 29.06
C GLY A 265 35.10 -48.88 30.25
N PHE A 266 34.08 -48.94 31.14
CA PHE A 266 34.07 -49.89 32.22
C PHE A 266 34.00 -51.37 31.74
N MET A 267 33.18 -51.64 30.72
CA MET A 267 33.05 -52.97 30.14
C MET A 267 34.33 -53.44 29.46
N SER A 268 35.08 -52.56 28.80
CA SER A 268 36.39 -52.89 28.18
C SER A 268 37.43 -53.26 29.25
N LEU A 269 37.49 -52.48 30.36
CA LEU A 269 38.39 -52.80 31.48
C LEU A 269 38.06 -54.13 32.20
N LEU A 270 36.80 -54.52 32.21
CA LEU A 270 36.39 -55.83 32.78
C LEU A 270 36.69 -57.00 31.81
N ARG A 271 36.81 -56.75 30.53
CA ARG A 271 37.11 -57.75 29.47
C ARG A 271 38.62 -58.09 29.38
N GLU A 272 39.47 -57.13 29.76
CA GLU A 272 40.93 -57.29 29.74
C GLU A 272 41.48 -57.96 31.01
N ARG A 273 40.62 -58.32 31.96
CA ARG A 273 40.99 -59.15 33.12
C ARG A 273 40.48 -60.58 32.94
#